data_b600dbba7cb6f112ed7878504e029951
#
_entry.id   b600dbba7cb6f112ed7878504e029951
#
_cell.length_a   1.000
_cell.length_b   1.000
_cell.length_c   1.000
_cell.angle_alpha   90.00
_cell.angle_beta   90.00
_cell.angle_gamma   90.00
#
_symmetry.space_group_name_H-M   'P 1'
#
loop_
_entity.id
_entity.type
_entity.pdbx_description
1 polymer ?
#
loop_
_entity_poly.entity_id
_entity_poly.type
_entity_poly.pdbx_seq_one_letter_code
_entity_poly.pdbx_strand_id
1 'polypeptide(L)'
;MAVDRQGVRRWRGTHLDPSAPLVLDTRELGRRPGSMRIVQRTVPAPSRTGLDLIAVPKGGQLQLDLRMESVVEGVLVSGTVTGRAAGECSRCLQPLEEPVQVELTELYAYPDSATEQTTEEDEIRRVDGEMVDLSAAITDAIGLELPLQPVCAEDCAGLCAECGIRLAIAEPGHGHETIDPRWAALSAKFSVPNMQDPSTQHSTATGALTDLEEK
;
A
#
# COMPACT_ATOMS: atom_id res chain seq x y z
N MET A 1 0.92 20.59 28.86
CA MET A 1 2.05 21.46 28.45
C MET A 1 2.40 22.36 29.61
N ALA A 2 3.63 22.39 30.09
CA ALA A 2 4.08 23.34 31.09
C ALA A 2 4.99 24.35 30.38
N VAL A 3 4.62 25.60 30.40
CA VAL A 3 5.41 26.73 29.91
C VAL A 3 6.22 27.25 31.08
N ASP A 4 7.53 27.38 30.92
CA ASP A 4 8.36 28.01 31.94
C ASP A 4 8.15 29.54 31.96
N ARG A 5 8.75 30.22 32.95
CA ARG A 5 8.62 31.67 33.11
C ARG A 5 9.25 32.49 31.98
N GLN A 6 9.89 31.86 31.01
CA GLN A 6 10.56 32.46 29.84
C GLN A 6 9.84 32.15 28.54
N GLY A 7 8.67 31.46 28.58
CA GLY A 7 7.86 31.14 27.38
C GLY A 7 8.40 29.99 26.52
N VAL A 8 9.44 29.32 26.96
CA VAL A 8 10.01 28.17 26.27
C VAL A 8 9.13 26.94 26.52
N ARG A 9 8.56 26.37 25.47
CA ARG A 9 7.80 25.13 25.53
C ARG A 9 8.78 24.00 25.80
N ARG A 10 8.85 23.53 27.04
CA ARG A 10 9.63 22.33 27.35
C ARG A 10 8.83 21.09 26.96
N TRP A 11 9.32 20.36 25.96
CA TRP A 11 8.83 19.05 25.61
C TRP A 11 8.96 18.13 26.85
N ARG A 12 7.86 17.53 27.27
CA ARG A 12 7.88 16.44 28.27
C ARG A 12 7.96 15.14 27.51
N GLY A 13 9.15 14.55 27.38
CA GLY A 13 9.35 13.23 26.80
C GLY A 13 8.32 12.23 27.35
N THR A 14 7.63 11.56 26.47
CA THR A 14 6.97 10.31 26.81
C THR A 14 8.09 9.35 27.13
N HIS A 15 8.11 8.83 28.35
CA HIS A 15 9.14 7.87 28.75
C HIS A 15 9.05 6.64 27.84
N LEU A 16 9.97 6.53 26.88
CA LEU A 16 10.02 5.43 25.93
C LEU A 16 10.27 4.11 26.70
N ASP A 17 9.57 3.06 26.31
CA ASP A 17 9.82 1.71 26.84
C ASP A 17 11.07 1.13 26.16
N PRO A 18 12.17 0.91 26.92
CA PRO A 18 13.40 0.35 26.34
C PRO A 18 13.21 -1.07 25.78
N SER A 19 12.16 -1.77 26.18
CA SER A 19 11.82 -3.13 25.70
C SER A 19 10.99 -3.12 24.42
N ALA A 20 10.49 -1.96 23.98
CA ALA A 20 9.69 -1.86 22.77
C ALA A 20 10.51 -2.24 21.52
N PRO A 21 9.93 -3.00 20.59
CA PRO A 21 10.66 -3.62 19.47
C PRO A 21 11.43 -2.62 18.59
N LEU A 22 10.90 -1.41 18.40
CA LEU A 22 11.43 -0.37 17.50
C LEU A 22 12.14 0.77 18.26
N VAL A 23 12.33 0.62 19.58
CA VAL A 23 13.12 1.55 20.37
C VAL A 23 14.58 1.11 20.39
N LEU A 24 15.50 2.03 20.06
CA LEU A 24 16.93 1.82 20.04
C LEU A 24 17.62 2.63 21.14
N ASP A 25 18.54 1.98 21.84
CA ASP A 25 19.41 2.59 22.86
C ASP A 25 20.60 3.28 22.18
N THR A 26 20.85 4.52 22.55
CA THR A 26 21.95 5.35 22.02
C THR A 26 23.13 5.48 22.98
N ARG A 27 23.09 4.88 24.18
CA ARG A 27 24.14 5.00 25.23
C ARG A 27 25.51 4.62 24.73
N GLU A 28 25.59 3.47 24.02
CA GLU A 28 26.87 2.99 23.47
C GLU A 28 27.42 3.87 22.36
N LEU A 29 26.54 4.61 21.65
CA LEU A 29 26.93 5.54 20.61
C LEU A 29 27.59 6.79 21.20
N GLY A 30 27.08 7.24 22.34
CA GLY A 30 27.50 8.50 22.98
C GLY A 30 27.17 9.72 22.12
N ARG A 31 27.64 10.90 22.57
CA ARG A 31 27.41 12.18 21.87
C ARG A 31 28.64 12.69 21.11
N ARG A 32 29.60 11.83 20.86
CA ARG A 32 30.82 12.21 20.10
C ARG A 32 30.52 12.14 18.60
N PRO A 33 30.55 13.27 17.87
CA PRO A 33 30.29 13.27 16.44
C PRO A 33 31.22 12.32 15.68
N GLY A 34 30.66 11.53 14.75
CA GLY A 34 31.39 10.49 14.00
C GLY A 34 31.40 9.11 14.68
N SER A 35 30.91 8.99 15.94
CA SER A 35 30.70 7.66 16.53
C SER A 35 29.55 6.97 15.80
N MET A 36 29.71 5.68 15.48
CA MET A 36 28.69 4.93 14.75
C MET A 36 28.49 3.54 15.33
N ARG A 37 27.29 3.01 15.15
CA ARG A 37 26.88 1.66 15.55
C ARG A 37 25.99 1.04 14.48
N ILE A 38 26.22 -0.23 14.17
CA ILE A 38 25.35 -1.01 13.28
C ILE A 38 24.34 -1.78 14.14
N VAL A 39 23.08 -1.79 13.70
CA VAL A 39 21.98 -2.50 14.34
C VAL A 39 21.38 -3.45 13.31
N GLN A 40 21.63 -4.74 13.48
CA GLN A 40 21.06 -5.79 12.65
C GLN A 40 20.21 -6.71 13.54
N ARG A 41 18.90 -6.66 13.39
CA ARG A 41 17.99 -7.48 14.18
C ARG A 41 16.66 -7.67 13.50
N THR A 42 15.98 -8.74 13.85
CA THR A 42 14.57 -8.98 13.46
C THR A 42 13.68 -8.75 14.67
N VAL A 43 12.64 -7.96 14.49
CA VAL A 43 11.70 -7.58 15.55
C VAL A 43 10.26 -7.72 15.06
N PRO A 44 9.30 -8.00 15.95
CA PRO A 44 7.89 -7.98 15.58
C PRO A 44 7.39 -6.53 15.43
N ALA A 45 6.55 -6.28 14.44
CA ALA A 45 5.84 -5.00 14.31
C ALA A 45 4.93 -4.78 15.53
N PRO A 46 5.05 -3.66 16.26
CA PRO A 46 4.27 -3.43 17.49
C PRO A 46 2.78 -3.22 17.21
N SER A 47 2.46 -2.73 16.04
CA SER A 47 1.10 -2.48 15.55
C SER A 47 1.00 -2.87 14.08
N ARG A 48 -0.20 -2.80 13.52
CA ARG A 48 -0.39 -2.85 12.07
C ARG A 48 0.27 -1.60 11.46
N THR A 49 1.16 -1.78 10.49
CA THR A 49 2.02 -0.73 9.93
C THR A 49 1.86 -0.67 8.41
N GLY A 50 1.33 0.42 7.88
CA GLY A 50 1.07 0.63 6.45
C GLY A 50 -0.30 1.23 6.18
N LEU A 51 -0.90 0.88 5.04
CA LEU A 51 -2.17 1.42 4.54
C LEU A 51 -3.37 0.54 4.94
N ASP A 52 -4.60 1.06 4.75
CA ASP A 52 -5.83 0.36 5.13
C ASP A 52 -6.02 -0.97 4.39
N LEU A 53 -5.71 -1.00 3.08
CA LEU A 53 -5.89 -2.20 2.25
C LEU A 53 -4.70 -3.17 2.32
N ILE A 54 -3.50 -2.67 2.63
CA ILE A 54 -2.28 -3.47 2.70
C ILE A 54 -1.33 -2.92 3.77
N ALA A 55 -0.84 -3.78 4.63
CA ALA A 55 0.07 -3.39 5.72
C ALA A 55 0.86 -4.59 6.25
N VAL A 56 1.97 -4.33 6.89
CA VAL A 56 2.63 -5.32 7.75
C VAL A 56 1.73 -5.56 8.97
N PRO A 57 1.26 -6.79 9.21
CA PRO A 57 0.38 -7.07 10.33
C PRO A 57 1.10 -6.91 11.67
N LYS A 58 0.35 -6.62 12.73
CA LYS A 58 0.89 -6.64 14.09
C LYS A 58 1.55 -8.00 14.37
N GLY A 59 2.78 -7.99 14.88
CA GLY A 59 3.59 -9.20 15.11
C GLY A 59 4.32 -9.70 13.85
N GLY A 60 4.05 -9.12 12.67
CA GLY A 60 4.82 -9.40 11.44
C GLY A 60 6.29 -9.06 11.63
N GLN A 61 7.18 -9.89 11.08
CA GLN A 61 8.61 -9.70 11.27
C GLN A 61 9.14 -8.56 10.41
N LEU A 62 9.85 -7.64 11.05
CA LEU A 62 10.62 -6.57 10.43
C LEU A 62 12.10 -6.86 10.62
N GLN A 63 12.84 -6.95 9.54
CA GLN A 63 14.31 -7.03 9.56
C GLN A 63 14.87 -5.61 9.48
N LEU A 64 15.64 -5.24 10.46
CA LEU A 64 16.32 -3.95 10.56
C LEU A 64 17.79 -4.14 10.22
N ASP A 65 18.29 -3.46 9.21
CA ASP A 65 19.70 -3.32 8.89
C ASP A 65 20.03 -1.83 8.86
N LEU A 66 20.35 -1.31 10.04
CA LEU A 66 20.45 0.13 10.30
C LEU A 66 21.84 0.50 10.80
N ARG A 67 22.23 1.71 10.47
CA ARG A 67 23.40 2.41 10.99
C ARG A 67 22.93 3.62 11.78
N MET A 68 23.38 3.72 13.01
CA MET A 68 23.21 4.90 13.86
C MET A 68 24.52 5.67 13.89
N GLU A 69 24.48 6.97 13.71
CA GLU A 69 25.63 7.86 13.74
C GLU A 69 25.35 9.07 14.62
N SER A 70 26.23 9.35 15.57
CA SER A 70 26.19 10.58 16.35
C SER A 70 26.68 11.74 15.49
N VAL A 71 25.83 12.72 15.27
CA VAL A 71 26.17 13.98 14.59
C VAL A 71 26.05 15.15 15.56
N VAL A 72 26.42 16.35 15.14
CA VAL A 72 26.42 17.53 16.02
C VAL A 72 25.00 17.82 16.54
N GLU A 73 23.99 17.68 15.70
CA GLU A 73 22.61 18.03 15.99
C GLU A 73 21.79 16.89 16.62
N GLY A 74 22.30 15.64 16.58
CA GLY A 74 21.48 14.51 17.03
C GLY A 74 22.09 13.15 16.71
N VAL A 75 21.20 12.17 16.53
CA VAL A 75 21.50 10.82 16.06
C VAL A 75 20.88 10.64 14.69
N LEU A 76 21.72 10.44 13.68
CA LEU A 76 21.28 10.06 12.34
C LEU A 76 21.10 8.55 12.29
N VAL A 77 19.93 8.08 11.91
CA VAL A 77 19.62 6.68 11.67
C VAL A 77 19.40 6.48 10.18
N SER A 78 20.20 5.62 9.57
CA SER A 78 20.09 5.31 8.14
C SER A 78 20.18 3.81 7.89
N GLY A 79 19.57 3.31 6.81
CA GLY A 79 19.64 1.91 6.42
C GLY A 79 18.32 1.39 5.86
N THR A 80 18.14 0.08 5.94
CA THR A 80 17.03 -0.61 5.28
C THR A 80 16.15 -1.34 6.30
N VAL A 81 14.86 -1.28 6.09
CA VAL A 81 13.87 -2.08 6.81
C VAL A 81 13.12 -2.95 5.81
N THR A 82 13.08 -4.26 6.04
CA THR A 82 12.35 -5.20 5.19
C THR A 82 11.30 -5.96 5.98
N GLY A 83 10.19 -6.28 5.32
CA GLY A 83 9.07 -7.00 5.92
C GLY A 83 8.17 -7.65 4.87
N ARG A 84 7.05 -8.19 5.31
CA ARG A 84 5.98 -8.68 4.42
C ARG A 84 4.69 -7.97 4.78
N ALA A 85 4.11 -7.31 3.81
CA ALA A 85 2.79 -6.72 3.91
C ALA A 85 1.74 -7.73 3.47
N ALA A 86 0.63 -7.78 4.18
CA ALA A 86 -0.54 -8.57 3.85
C ALA A 86 -1.75 -7.66 3.66
N GLY A 87 -2.61 -7.99 2.72
CA GLY A 87 -3.77 -7.18 2.39
C GLY A 87 -4.76 -7.91 1.50
N GLU A 88 -5.60 -7.12 0.83
CA GLU A 88 -6.59 -7.61 -0.10
C GLU A 88 -6.53 -6.85 -1.41
N CYS A 89 -6.74 -7.55 -2.51
CA CYS A 89 -6.84 -6.94 -3.83
C CYS A 89 -8.00 -5.94 -3.87
N SER A 90 -7.75 -4.71 -4.24
CA SER A 90 -8.76 -3.64 -4.33
C SER A 90 -9.88 -3.91 -5.35
N ARG A 91 -9.65 -4.84 -6.29
CA ARG A 91 -10.62 -5.19 -7.34
C ARG A 91 -11.41 -6.46 -7.05
N CYS A 92 -10.77 -7.52 -6.57
CA CYS A 92 -11.42 -8.83 -6.42
C CYS A 92 -11.47 -9.35 -4.97
N LEU A 93 -10.95 -8.58 -4.01
CA LEU A 93 -10.93 -8.85 -2.57
C LEU A 93 -10.20 -10.15 -2.20
N GLN A 94 -9.37 -10.69 -3.09
CA GLN A 94 -8.52 -11.81 -2.74
C GLN A 94 -7.39 -11.37 -1.83
N PRO A 95 -7.02 -12.20 -0.83
CA PRO A 95 -5.85 -11.93 -0.03
C PRO A 95 -4.60 -11.91 -0.90
N LEU A 96 -3.68 -11.01 -0.57
CA LEU A 96 -2.37 -10.90 -1.21
C LEU A 96 -1.30 -10.63 -0.16
N GLU A 97 -0.08 -11.02 -0.46
CA GLU A 97 1.10 -10.71 0.33
C GLU A 97 2.19 -10.18 -0.59
N GLU A 98 2.84 -9.10 -0.15
CA GLU A 98 3.92 -8.47 -0.89
C GLU A 98 5.13 -8.25 0.02
N PRO A 99 6.36 -8.46 -0.49
CA PRO A 99 7.55 -8.01 0.22
C PRO A 99 7.57 -6.48 0.22
N VAL A 100 7.93 -5.89 1.35
CA VAL A 100 8.17 -4.45 1.46
C VAL A 100 9.60 -4.22 1.92
N GLN A 101 10.29 -3.31 1.26
CA GLN A 101 11.63 -2.88 1.62
C GLN A 101 11.69 -1.36 1.51
N VAL A 102 12.07 -0.71 2.59
CA VAL A 102 12.18 0.76 2.65
C VAL A 102 13.57 1.17 3.09
N GLU A 103 14.04 2.28 2.54
CA GLU A 103 15.24 2.96 3.01
C GLU A 103 14.84 4.04 4.02
N LEU A 104 15.54 4.03 5.14
CA LEU A 104 15.35 5.00 6.21
C LEU A 104 16.55 5.94 6.26
N THR A 105 16.29 7.25 6.40
CA THR A 105 17.31 8.25 6.71
C THR A 105 16.66 9.34 7.54
N GLU A 106 16.79 9.23 8.87
CA GLU A 106 16.10 10.07 9.83
C GLU A 106 17.05 10.65 10.86
N LEU A 107 16.90 11.94 11.13
CA LEU A 107 17.61 12.65 12.18
C LEU A 107 16.75 12.74 13.44
N TYR A 108 17.27 12.23 14.54
CA TYR A 108 16.70 12.39 15.87
C TYR A 108 17.48 13.48 16.61
N ALA A 109 16.90 14.65 16.74
CA ALA A 109 17.56 15.82 17.30
C ALA A 109 17.86 15.65 18.79
N TYR A 110 19.04 16.11 19.22
CA TYR A 110 19.30 16.27 20.65
C TYR A 110 18.50 17.41 21.23
N PRO A 111 18.07 17.31 22.50
CA PRO A 111 17.53 18.45 23.22
C PRO A 111 18.51 19.65 23.16
N ASP A 112 17.96 20.84 22.95
CA ASP A 112 18.70 22.10 22.84
C ASP A 112 19.62 22.23 21.61
N SER A 113 19.50 21.35 20.61
CA SER A 113 20.21 21.49 19.32
C SER A 113 19.64 22.65 18.49
N ALA A 114 20.40 23.12 17.49
CA ALA A 114 19.92 24.15 16.59
C ALA A 114 18.71 23.66 15.77
N THR A 115 18.75 22.41 15.35
CA THR A 115 17.61 21.76 14.65
C THR A 115 16.36 21.76 15.50
N GLU A 116 16.43 21.45 16.80
CA GLU A 116 15.28 21.48 17.70
C GLU A 116 14.69 22.90 17.85
N GLN A 117 15.54 23.93 17.84
CA GLN A 117 15.11 25.32 18.03
C GLN A 117 14.50 25.94 16.77
N THR A 118 14.85 25.45 15.58
CA THR A 118 14.48 26.05 14.29
C THR A 118 13.40 25.29 13.53
N THR A 119 13.09 24.05 13.95
CA THR A 119 12.08 23.18 13.28
C THR A 119 10.80 23.12 14.12
N GLU A 120 9.65 23.04 13.46
CA GLU A 120 8.36 22.89 14.14
C GLU A 120 8.29 21.58 14.95
N GLU A 121 7.50 21.58 16.02
CA GLU A 121 7.51 20.50 17.02
C GLU A 121 7.06 19.15 16.46
N ASP A 122 6.15 19.17 15.50
CA ASP A 122 5.57 18.01 14.82
C ASP A 122 6.39 17.49 13.63
N GLU A 123 7.32 18.29 13.13
CA GLU A 123 8.21 17.90 12.02
C GLU A 123 9.53 17.28 12.49
N ILE A 124 9.83 17.34 13.79
CA ILE A 124 11.11 16.90 14.32
C ILE A 124 10.99 15.64 15.17
N ARG A 125 11.81 14.64 14.86
CA ARG A 125 12.03 13.48 15.72
C ARG A 125 13.12 13.79 16.75
N ARG A 126 12.95 13.28 17.96
CA ARG A 126 13.85 13.63 19.09
C ARG A 126 14.46 12.40 19.71
N VAL A 127 15.65 12.57 20.23
CA VAL A 127 16.23 11.64 21.19
C VAL A 127 15.54 11.88 22.55
N ASP A 128 14.89 10.87 23.09
CA ASP A 128 14.28 10.91 24.42
C ASP A 128 15.17 10.20 25.43
N GLY A 129 15.83 10.99 26.30
CA GLY A 129 16.88 10.48 27.18
C GLY A 129 18.07 9.96 26.37
N GLU A 130 18.22 8.65 26.33
CA GLU A 130 19.25 7.95 25.56
C GLU A 130 18.64 6.93 24.60
N MET A 131 17.45 7.23 24.08
CA MET A 131 16.70 6.33 23.20
C MET A 131 16.12 7.07 22.00
N VAL A 132 15.93 6.36 20.90
CA VAL A 132 15.20 6.81 19.71
C VAL A 132 14.11 5.81 19.39
N ASP A 133 12.92 6.31 19.04
CA ASP A 133 11.79 5.49 18.61
C ASP A 133 11.65 5.56 17.09
N LEU A 134 11.82 4.43 16.42
CA LEU A 134 11.72 4.30 14.98
C LEU A 134 10.30 4.07 14.50
N SER A 135 9.33 3.87 15.40
CA SER A 135 7.98 3.42 15.05
C SER A 135 7.29 4.32 14.02
N ALA A 136 7.33 5.63 14.25
CA ALA A 136 6.71 6.60 13.34
C ALA A 136 7.46 6.65 11.99
N ALA A 137 8.81 6.71 12.02
CA ALA A 137 9.62 6.76 10.79
C ALA A 137 9.41 5.54 9.90
N ILE A 138 9.37 4.35 10.49
CA ILE A 138 9.13 3.10 9.77
C ILE A 138 7.69 3.05 9.24
N THR A 139 6.71 3.53 10.01
CA THR A 139 5.31 3.58 9.58
C THR A 139 5.13 4.48 8.37
N ASP A 140 5.74 5.65 8.40
CA ASP A 140 5.68 6.62 7.30
C ASP A 140 6.37 6.06 6.05
N ALA A 141 7.58 5.51 6.20
CA ALA A 141 8.33 4.93 5.09
C ALA A 141 7.59 3.75 4.43
N ILE A 142 7.06 2.82 5.23
CA ILE A 142 6.26 1.69 4.71
C ILE A 142 4.98 2.20 4.05
N GLY A 143 4.31 3.19 4.63
CA GLY A 143 3.08 3.77 4.06
C GLY A 143 3.30 4.43 2.70
N LEU A 144 4.47 5.04 2.49
CA LEU A 144 4.84 5.66 1.21
C LEU A 144 5.23 4.64 0.14
N GLU A 145 5.78 3.50 0.52
CA GLU A 145 6.23 2.45 -0.41
C GLU A 145 5.06 1.56 -0.88
N LEU A 146 4.08 1.32 -0.01
CA LEU A 146 2.98 0.43 -0.32
C LEU A 146 2.00 1.04 -1.34
N PRO A 147 1.46 0.24 -2.28
CA PRO A 147 0.49 0.73 -3.25
C PRO A 147 -0.83 1.10 -2.58
N LEU A 148 -1.37 2.29 -2.91
CA LEU A 148 -2.68 2.74 -2.42
C LEU A 148 -3.83 1.82 -2.89
N GLN A 149 -3.66 1.17 -4.04
CA GLN A 149 -4.61 0.25 -4.63
C GLN A 149 -3.90 -1.07 -4.98
N PRO A 150 -3.68 -1.95 -3.99
CA PRO A 150 -3.04 -3.23 -4.24
C PRO A 150 -3.90 -4.10 -5.15
N VAL A 151 -3.29 -4.77 -6.12
CA VAL A 151 -3.97 -5.67 -7.06
C VAL A 151 -3.24 -7.00 -7.14
N CYS A 152 -3.98 -8.10 -7.21
CA CYS A 152 -3.38 -9.43 -7.31
C CYS A 152 -2.72 -9.71 -8.68
N ALA A 153 -3.13 -8.96 -9.72
CA ALA A 153 -2.56 -8.95 -11.05
C ALA A 153 -2.93 -7.63 -11.74
N GLU A 154 -2.11 -7.14 -12.66
CA GLU A 154 -2.35 -5.89 -13.40
C GLU A 154 -3.68 -5.90 -14.16
N ASP A 155 -4.03 -7.05 -14.73
CA ASP A 155 -5.23 -7.32 -15.50
C ASP A 155 -6.38 -7.91 -14.67
N CYS A 156 -6.33 -7.80 -13.33
CA CYS A 156 -7.37 -8.32 -12.46
C CYS A 156 -8.76 -7.79 -12.88
N ALA A 157 -9.63 -8.68 -13.34
CA ALA A 157 -10.95 -8.34 -13.82
C ALA A 157 -11.93 -7.89 -12.71
N GLY A 158 -11.57 -8.14 -11.45
CA GLY A 158 -12.36 -7.71 -10.29
C GLY A 158 -13.58 -8.58 -10.01
N LEU A 159 -14.58 -7.94 -9.40
CA LEU A 159 -15.89 -8.53 -9.09
C LEU A 159 -16.94 -8.05 -10.09
N CYS A 160 -17.93 -8.88 -10.34
CA CYS A 160 -19.14 -8.44 -11.01
C CYS A 160 -19.90 -7.42 -10.12
N ALA A 161 -20.25 -6.26 -10.66
CA ALA A 161 -20.92 -5.20 -9.93
C ALA A 161 -22.33 -5.59 -9.42
N GLU A 162 -22.97 -6.54 -10.08
CA GLU A 162 -24.35 -6.95 -9.77
C GLU A 162 -24.40 -8.09 -8.74
N CYS A 163 -23.64 -9.15 -8.94
CA CYS A 163 -23.72 -10.34 -8.10
C CYS A 163 -22.48 -10.60 -7.23
N GLY A 164 -21.43 -9.79 -7.38
CA GLY A 164 -20.22 -9.92 -6.56
C GLY A 164 -19.33 -11.13 -6.87
N ILE A 165 -19.66 -11.94 -7.90
CA ILE A 165 -18.79 -13.04 -8.31
C ILE A 165 -17.48 -12.50 -8.84
N ARG A 166 -16.36 -13.17 -8.55
CA ARG A 166 -15.06 -12.82 -9.15
C ARG A 166 -15.08 -13.16 -10.64
N LEU A 167 -14.83 -12.15 -11.47
CA LEU A 167 -14.89 -12.31 -12.93
C LEU A 167 -13.84 -13.30 -13.47
N ALA A 168 -12.73 -13.47 -12.75
CA ALA A 168 -11.69 -14.45 -13.10
C ALA A 168 -12.15 -15.92 -13.03
N ILE A 169 -13.23 -16.22 -12.30
CA ILE A 169 -13.79 -17.58 -12.15
C ILE A 169 -15.24 -17.66 -12.62
N ALA A 170 -15.79 -16.57 -13.16
CA ALA A 170 -17.11 -16.54 -13.74
C ALA A 170 -17.14 -17.30 -15.06
N GLU A 171 -18.32 -17.80 -15.44
CA GLU A 171 -18.50 -18.44 -16.73
C GLU A 171 -18.22 -17.46 -17.89
N PRO A 172 -17.69 -17.94 -19.03
CA PRO A 172 -17.47 -17.10 -20.20
C PRO A 172 -18.75 -16.38 -20.61
N GLY A 173 -18.68 -15.06 -20.75
CA GLY A 173 -19.84 -14.25 -21.09
C GLY A 173 -20.74 -13.88 -19.90
N HIS A 174 -20.29 -14.12 -18.65
CA HIS A 174 -21.03 -13.70 -17.46
C HIS A 174 -21.37 -12.22 -17.52
N GLY A 175 -22.65 -11.91 -17.42
CA GLY A 175 -23.21 -10.57 -17.43
C GLY A 175 -24.65 -10.57 -16.93
N HIS A 176 -25.13 -9.41 -16.56
CA HIS A 176 -26.50 -9.19 -16.10
C HIS A 176 -27.14 -8.13 -16.98
N GLU A 177 -28.29 -8.46 -17.58
CA GLU A 177 -29.07 -7.51 -18.36
C GLU A 177 -29.91 -6.62 -17.43
N THR A 178 -29.25 -5.75 -16.66
CA THR A 178 -29.94 -4.75 -15.84
C THR A 178 -29.84 -3.38 -16.50
N ILE A 179 -30.91 -2.98 -17.16
CA ILE A 179 -31.03 -1.61 -17.64
C ILE A 179 -31.54 -0.76 -16.48
N ASP A 180 -30.76 0.25 -16.05
CA ASP A 180 -31.22 1.24 -15.07
C ASP A 180 -32.60 1.77 -15.53
N PRO A 181 -33.64 1.73 -14.66
CA PRO A 181 -35.00 2.17 -15.01
C PRO A 181 -35.05 3.58 -15.61
N ARG A 182 -34.11 4.46 -15.28
CA ARG A 182 -33.99 5.81 -15.85
C ARG A 182 -33.66 5.80 -17.34
N TRP A 183 -33.03 4.74 -17.84
CA TRP A 183 -32.61 4.57 -19.23
C TRP A 183 -33.50 3.64 -20.03
N ALA A 184 -34.51 3.02 -19.39
CA ALA A 184 -35.42 2.07 -20.04
C ALA A 184 -36.13 2.68 -21.27
N ALA A 185 -36.46 3.96 -21.22
CA ALA A 185 -37.08 4.67 -22.35
C ALA A 185 -36.11 4.87 -23.54
N LEU A 186 -34.84 4.93 -23.29
CA LEU A 186 -33.79 5.03 -24.34
C LEU A 186 -33.54 3.67 -24.98
N SER A 187 -33.50 2.59 -24.22
CA SER A 187 -33.31 1.24 -24.76
C SER A 187 -34.41 0.88 -25.77
N ALA A 188 -35.66 1.26 -25.50
CA ALA A 188 -36.76 1.05 -26.42
C ALA A 188 -36.59 1.82 -27.76
N LYS A 189 -35.91 2.98 -27.75
CA LYS A 189 -35.63 3.77 -28.97
C LYS A 189 -34.44 3.27 -29.77
N PHE A 190 -33.49 2.65 -29.11
CA PHE A 190 -32.25 2.17 -29.73
C PHE A 190 -32.15 0.65 -29.85
N SER A 191 -33.23 -0.10 -29.56
CA SER A 191 -33.31 -1.51 -29.89
C SER A 191 -33.23 -1.66 -31.40
N VAL A 192 -32.06 -1.94 -31.94
CA VAL A 192 -31.88 -2.36 -33.32
C VAL A 192 -32.59 -3.70 -33.45
N PRO A 193 -33.58 -3.87 -34.39
CA PRO A 193 -34.18 -5.18 -34.62
C PRO A 193 -33.05 -6.15 -34.95
N ASN A 194 -33.01 -7.25 -34.22
CA ASN A 194 -32.05 -8.33 -34.41
C ASN A 194 -32.06 -8.73 -35.88
N MET A 195 -31.09 -8.34 -36.66
CA MET A 195 -30.86 -8.88 -37.98
C MET A 195 -30.45 -10.33 -37.78
N GLN A 196 -31.43 -11.22 -37.72
CA GLN A 196 -31.24 -12.64 -37.82
C GLN A 196 -30.47 -12.93 -39.12
N ASP A 197 -29.37 -13.63 -38.97
CA ASP A 197 -28.47 -14.14 -39.95
C ASP A 197 -29.22 -14.69 -41.18
N PRO A 198 -28.99 -14.20 -42.42
CA PRO A 198 -29.65 -14.74 -43.61
C PRO A 198 -28.92 -15.97 -44.19
N SER A 199 -28.58 -16.90 -43.35
CA SER A 199 -27.92 -18.14 -43.81
C SER A 199 -28.74 -19.37 -43.49
N THR A 200 -29.97 -19.45 -44.00
CA THR A 200 -30.63 -20.78 -44.21
C THR A 200 -31.82 -20.64 -45.12
N GLN A 201 -31.63 -20.41 -46.41
CA GLN A 201 -32.56 -20.83 -47.47
C GLN A 201 -31.82 -21.21 -48.74
N HIS A 202 -31.20 -22.38 -48.70
CA HIS A 202 -30.95 -23.11 -49.93
C HIS A 202 -32.16 -24.04 -50.10
N SER A 203 -33.15 -23.56 -50.80
CA SER A 203 -34.23 -24.39 -51.33
C SER A 203 -33.75 -25.04 -52.61
N THR A 204 -33.66 -26.34 -52.57
CA THR A 204 -33.54 -27.21 -53.72
C THR A 204 -34.67 -27.01 -54.68
N ALA A 205 -34.37 -26.53 -55.87
CA ALA A 205 -35.28 -26.61 -57.02
C ALA A 205 -34.60 -27.50 -58.07
N THR A 206 -34.99 -28.78 -58.05
CA THR A 206 -34.80 -29.73 -59.16
C THR A 206 -35.74 -29.32 -60.28
N GLY A 207 -35.22 -29.08 -61.48
CA GLY A 207 -36.00 -28.75 -62.66
C GLY A 207 -35.28 -29.14 -63.93
N ALA A 208 -35.55 -30.36 -64.31
CA ALA A 208 -35.79 -30.96 -65.63
C ALA A 208 -34.95 -30.48 -66.83
N LEU A 209 -34.17 -31.37 -67.28
CA LEU A 209 -33.65 -31.46 -68.64
C LEU A 209 -34.77 -31.52 -69.67
N THR A 210 -34.65 -30.76 -70.73
CA THR A 210 -35.21 -31.12 -72.07
C THR A 210 -34.16 -30.83 -73.11
N ASP A 211 -33.78 -31.89 -73.76
CA ASP A 211 -33.09 -31.96 -75.04
C ASP A 211 -33.76 -31.06 -76.09
N LEU A 212 -32.98 -30.51 -76.97
CA LEU A 212 -33.29 -30.43 -78.38
C LEU A 212 -31.99 -30.28 -79.20
N GLU A 213 -31.82 -31.29 -80.03
CA GLU A 213 -30.83 -31.46 -81.09
C GLU A 213 -30.93 -30.41 -82.23
N GLU A 214 -29.81 -30.40 -82.96
CA GLU A 214 -29.62 -30.13 -84.42
C GLU A 214 -29.98 -28.74 -84.98
N LYS A 215 -29.00 -28.12 -85.61
CA LYS A 215 -28.45 -28.32 -86.93
C LYS A 215 -27.26 -27.36 -87.17
#